data_6b16c5bc798f9753aa36e3ebec5c28ce
#
_entry.id   6b16c5bc798f9753aa36e3ebec5c28ce
#
_cell.length_a   1.000
_cell.length_b   1.000
_cell.length_c   1.000
_cell.angle_alpha   90.00
_cell.angle_beta   90.00
_cell.angle_gamma   90.00
#
_symmetry.space_group_name_H-M   'P 1'
#
loop_
_entity.id
_entity.type
_entity.pdbx_description
1 polymer ?
#
loop_
_entity_poly.entity_id
_entity_poly.type
_entity_poly.pdbx_seq_one_letter_code
_entity_poly.pdbx_strand_id
1 'polypeptide(L)'
;MIYISYTLGKVISMNFEVEFYETVDGKTPVDDFLGDLDPKMRAKMVGMMELLEEKGTSLRAPYTKYLRDDIFELRCNFGNNITRALFFFYTGGKIIITNGFVKKKDKTPDSEIEMAIKRRQDYITRKGDRHEDIKRI
;
A
#
# COMPACT_ATOMS: atom_id res chain seq x y z
N MET A 1 -0.37 -13.62 -6.63
CA MET A 1 -1.06 -14.82 -6.17
C MET A 1 -2.56 -14.65 -6.26
N ILE A 2 -3.25 -15.71 -6.57
CA ILE A 2 -4.70 -15.71 -6.66
C ILE A 2 -5.27 -16.29 -5.37
N TYR A 3 -6.13 -15.52 -4.72
CA TYR A 3 -6.93 -16.03 -3.62
C TYR A 3 -8.14 -16.76 -4.20
N ILE A 4 -8.38 -17.94 -3.69
CA ILE A 4 -9.51 -18.74 -4.12
C ILE A 4 -10.43 -18.94 -2.93
N SER A 5 -11.68 -18.52 -3.07
CA SER A 5 -12.70 -18.78 -2.06
C SER A 5 -13.85 -19.57 -2.67
N TYR A 6 -14.57 -20.31 -1.83
CA TYR A 6 -15.69 -21.11 -2.25
C TYR A 6 -16.97 -20.45 -1.73
N THR A 7 -17.86 -20.07 -2.62
CA THR A 7 -19.14 -19.45 -2.27
C THR A 7 -20.23 -20.08 -3.12
N LEU A 8 -21.26 -20.59 -2.48
CA LEU A 8 -22.40 -21.21 -3.17
C LEU A 8 -21.98 -22.28 -4.17
N GLY A 9 -20.95 -23.08 -3.81
CA GLY A 9 -20.44 -24.14 -4.67
C GLY A 9 -19.57 -23.66 -5.83
N LYS A 10 -19.26 -22.38 -5.89
CA LYS A 10 -18.41 -21.81 -6.94
C LYS A 10 -17.06 -21.40 -6.39
N VAL A 11 -16.05 -21.51 -7.24
CA VAL A 11 -14.70 -21.03 -6.92
C VAL A 11 -14.59 -19.60 -7.42
N ILE A 12 -14.30 -18.67 -6.51
CA ILE A 12 -14.09 -17.28 -6.84
C ILE A 12 -12.62 -16.96 -6.66
N SER A 13 -11.96 -16.55 -7.76
CA SER A 13 -10.57 -16.12 -7.72
C SER A 13 -10.50 -14.65 -7.36
N MET A 14 -9.65 -14.32 -6.36
CA MET A 14 -9.40 -12.94 -5.95
C MET A 14 -7.91 -12.66 -6.07
N ASN A 15 -7.59 -11.60 -6.81
CA ASN A 15 -6.24 -11.10 -6.93
C ASN A 15 -6.12 -9.79 -6.19
N PHE A 16 -5.03 -9.63 -5.43
CA PHE A 16 -4.66 -8.31 -4.92
C PHE A 16 -3.67 -7.69 -5.90
N GLU A 17 -3.73 -6.39 -6.04
CA GLU A 17 -2.88 -5.64 -6.93
C GLU A 17 -2.32 -4.43 -6.21
N VAL A 18 -0.99 -4.35 -6.12
CA VAL A 18 -0.30 -3.21 -5.54
C VAL A 18 -0.22 -2.10 -6.59
N GLU A 19 -0.58 -0.90 -6.18
CA GLU A 19 -0.57 0.29 -7.02
C GLU A 19 0.08 1.42 -6.22
N PHE A 20 0.92 2.22 -6.87
CA PHE A 20 1.54 3.37 -6.22
C PHE A 20 0.68 4.60 -6.42
N TYR A 21 0.45 5.34 -5.34
CA TYR A 21 -0.29 6.58 -5.41
C TYR A 21 0.39 7.55 -6.37
N GLU A 22 -0.41 8.16 -7.25
CA GLU A 22 0.04 9.17 -8.20
C GLU A 22 -0.61 10.50 -7.84
N THR A 23 0.19 11.56 -7.77
CA THR A 23 -0.32 12.90 -7.47
C THR A 23 -1.11 13.44 -8.66
N VAL A 24 -1.87 14.52 -8.43
CA VAL A 24 -2.67 15.16 -9.46
C VAL A 24 -1.81 15.59 -10.66
N ASP A 25 -0.56 16.00 -10.39
CA ASP A 25 0.37 16.43 -11.46
C ASP A 25 1.25 15.29 -12.00
N GLY A 26 0.87 14.04 -11.72
CA GLY A 26 1.50 12.88 -12.35
C GLY A 26 2.77 12.36 -11.69
N LYS A 27 3.09 12.83 -10.50
CA LYS A 27 4.25 12.34 -9.76
C LYS A 27 3.92 11.07 -9.01
N THR A 28 4.90 10.17 -8.90
CA THR A 28 4.76 8.93 -8.16
C THR A 28 5.78 8.89 -7.01
N PRO A 29 5.41 9.41 -5.83
CA PRO A 29 6.34 9.53 -4.71
C PRO A 29 7.00 8.23 -4.27
N VAL A 30 6.30 7.10 -4.40
CA VAL A 30 6.86 5.81 -4.00
C VAL A 30 7.96 5.37 -4.97
N ASP A 31 7.83 5.65 -6.27
CA ASP A 31 8.91 5.40 -7.22
C ASP A 31 10.16 6.18 -6.85
N ASP A 32 10.00 7.45 -6.52
CA ASP A 32 11.12 8.31 -6.10
C ASP A 32 11.77 7.77 -4.82
N PHE A 33 10.94 7.38 -3.85
CA PHE A 33 11.41 6.78 -2.61
C PHE A 33 12.23 5.52 -2.88
N LEU A 34 11.72 4.62 -3.71
CA LEU A 34 12.44 3.39 -4.04
C LEU A 34 13.75 3.68 -4.77
N GLY A 35 13.72 4.67 -5.67
CA GLY A 35 14.92 5.08 -6.41
C GLY A 35 16.03 5.61 -5.52
N ASP A 36 15.68 6.21 -4.38
CA ASP A 36 16.64 6.77 -3.43
C ASP A 36 17.20 5.73 -2.45
N LEU A 37 16.61 4.55 -2.39
CA LEU A 37 17.11 3.47 -1.53
C LEU A 37 18.37 2.84 -2.13
N ASP A 38 19.25 2.35 -1.26
CA ASP A 38 20.36 1.54 -1.72
C ASP A 38 19.80 0.28 -2.43
N PRO A 39 20.52 -0.26 -3.45
CA PRO A 39 19.97 -1.35 -4.26
C PRO A 39 19.50 -2.59 -3.51
N LYS A 40 20.19 -2.97 -2.44
CA LYS A 40 19.79 -4.13 -1.65
C LYS A 40 18.51 -3.88 -0.87
N MET A 41 18.39 -2.69 -0.29
CA MET A 41 17.18 -2.31 0.44
C MET A 41 16.00 -2.16 -0.53
N ARG A 42 16.24 -1.58 -1.71
CA ARG A 42 15.21 -1.47 -2.74
C ARG A 42 14.67 -2.84 -3.13
N ALA A 43 15.57 -3.78 -3.41
CA ALA A 43 15.17 -5.14 -3.77
C ALA A 43 14.35 -5.81 -2.67
N LYS A 44 14.75 -5.60 -1.41
CA LYS A 44 14.02 -6.18 -0.29
C LYS A 44 12.65 -5.55 -0.11
N MET A 45 12.55 -4.23 -0.24
CA MET A 45 11.26 -3.54 -0.13
C MET A 45 10.31 -3.96 -1.27
N VAL A 46 10.82 -4.06 -2.50
CA VAL A 46 10.01 -4.53 -3.64
C VAL A 46 9.54 -5.96 -3.39
N GLY A 47 10.41 -6.82 -2.84
CA GLY A 47 10.03 -8.18 -2.46
C GLY A 47 8.93 -8.20 -1.42
N MET A 48 8.96 -7.28 -0.46
CA MET A 48 7.89 -7.15 0.54
C MET A 48 6.58 -6.66 -0.08
N MET A 49 6.66 -5.77 -1.07
CA MET A 49 5.48 -5.33 -1.80
C MET A 49 4.86 -6.47 -2.61
N GLU A 50 5.69 -7.31 -3.21
CA GLU A 50 5.23 -8.50 -3.92
C GLU A 50 4.56 -9.49 -2.96
N LEU A 51 5.13 -9.66 -1.77
CA LEU A 51 4.53 -10.50 -0.74
C LEU A 51 3.18 -9.95 -0.29
N LEU A 52 3.08 -8.63 -0.13
CA LEU A 52 1.82 -7.97 0.21
C LEU A 52 0.77 -8.21 -0.90
N GLU A 53 1.19 -8.11 -2.15
CA GLU A 53 0.30 -8.38 -3.29
C GLU A 53 -0.17 -9.83 -3.29
N GLU A 54 0.72 -10.75 -2.95
CA GLU A 54 0.40 -12.17 -2.88
C GLU A 54 -0.57 -12.51 -1.74
N LYS A 55 -0.33 -11.94 -0.55
CA LYS A 55 -1.06 -12.29 0.67
C LYS A 55 -2.24 -11.37 0.96
N GLY A 56 -2.18 -10.13 0.50
CA GLY A 56 -3.25 -9.15 0.75
C GLY A 56 -3.54 -8.97 2.23
N THR A 57 -4.81 -9.06 2.58
CA THR A 57 -5.27 -8.86 3.96
C THR A 57 -4.78 -9.94 4.93
N SER A 58 -4.26 -11.07 4.43
CA SER A 58 -3.74 -12.12 5.30
C SER A 58 -2.29 -11.88 5.74
N LEU A 59 -1.61 -10.90 5.15
CA LEU A 59 -0.25 -10.54 5.59
C LEU A 59 -0.34 -9.72 6.88
N ARG A 60 0.14 -10.29 7.97
CA ARG A 60 0.02 -9.73 9.31
C ARG A 60 1.37 -9.49 9.96
N ALA A 61 1.36 -9.14 11.26
CA ALA A 61 2.58 -8.96 12.01
C ALA A 61 3.49 -10.19 11.88
N PRO A 62 4.80 -10.00 11.84
CA PRO A 62 5.53 -8.74 12.00
C PRO A 62 5.70 -7.94 10.71
N TYR A 63 5.12 -8.37 9.61
CA TYR A 63 5.34 -7.77 8.29
C TYR A 63 4.50 -6.51 8.07
N THR A 64 3.33 -6.45 8.68
CA THR A 64 2.44 -5.29 8.58
C THR A 64 1.95 -4.88 9.96
N LYS A 65 1.52 -3.62 10.05
CA LYS A 65 0.91 -3.10 11.27
C LYS A 65 -0.16 -2.09 10.89
N TYR A 66 -1.32 -2.19 11.53
CA TYR A 66 -2.35 -1.16 11.41
C TYR A 66 -1.93 0.06 12.24
N LEU A 67 -2.03 1.24 11.65
CA LEU A 67 -1.68 2.48 12.35
C LEU A 67 -2.92 3.20 12.86
N ARG A 68 -3.67 3.86 11.97
CA ARG A 68 -4.94 4.51 12.24
C ARG A 68 -5.56 4.97 10.93
N ASP A 69 -6.84 5.32 10.95
CA ASP A 69 -7.56 5.89 9.82
C ASP A 69 -7.40 5.07 8.53
N ASP A 70 -7.46 3.75 8.67
CA ASP A 70 -7.33 2.78 7.58
C ASP A 70 -5.97 2.75 6.90
N ILE A 71 -4.95 3.32 7.55
CA ILE A 71 -3.57 3.28 7.07
C ILE A 71 -2.81 2.17 7.78
N PHE A 72 -2.13 1.37 6.97
CA PHE A 72 -1.28 0.27 7.42
C PHE A 72 0.17 0.57 7.08
N GLU A 73 1.06 -0.09 7.77
CA GLU A 73 2.51 0.02 7.58
C GLU A 73 3.07 -1.31 7.12
N LEU A 74 3.77 -1.31 6.00
CA LEU A 74 4.54 -2.45 5.52
C LEU A 74 5.97 -2.30 6.05
N ARG A 75 6.45 -3.33 6.73
CA ARG A 75 7.71 -3.29 7.46
C ARG A 75 8.80 -4.01 6.70
N CYS A 76 9.93 -3.36 6.52
CA CYS A 76 11.08 -3.93 5.87
C CYS A 76 12.34 -3.54 6.63
N ASN A 77 12.99 -4.52 7.26
CA ASN A 77 14.23 -4.31 7.97
C ASN A 77 15.37 -5.01 7.22
N PHE A 78 16.48 -4.32 7.06
CA PHE A 78 17.66 -4.88 6.42
C PHE A 78 18.91 -4.33 7.12
N GLY A 79 19.62 -5.20 7.84
CA GLY A 79 20.72 -4.75 8.69
C GLY A 79 20.18 -3.80 9.75
N ASN A 80 20.80 -2.62 9.86
CA ASN A 80 20.38 -1.59 10.79
C ASN A 80 19.36 -0.62 10.19
N ASN A 81 18.98 -0.84 8.93
CA ASN A 81 18.05 0.05 8.24
C ASN A 81 16.62 -0.40 8.47
N ILE A 82 15.78 0.54 8.87
CA ILE A 82 14.36 0.32 9.11
C ILE A 82 13.61 1.11 8.06
N THR A 83 12.97 0.41 7.13
CA THR A 83 12.27 1.03 6.02
C THR A 83 10.79 0.69 6.12
N ARG A 84 9.96 1.66 5.83
CA ARG A 84 8.49 1.53 5.92
C ARG A 84 7.83 2.05 4.66
N ALA A 85 6.74 1.40 4.28
CA ALA A 85 5.85 1.88 3.23
C ALA A 85 4.43 1.89 3.81
N LEU A 86 3.71 2.98 3.65
CA LEU A 86 2.35 3.10 4.15
C LEU A 86 1.37 2.81 3.03
N PHE A 87 0.27 2.14 3.37
CA PHE A 87 -0.68 1.70 2.37
C PHE A 87 -2.09 1.61 2.94
N PHE A 88 -3.06 1.52 2.04
CA PHE A 88 -4.44 1.24 2.40
C PHE A 88 -5.06 0.29 1.37
N PHE A 89 -6.13 -0.38 1.77
CA PHE A 89 -6.88 -1.27 0.88
C PHE A 89 -8.01 -0.49 0.21
N TYR A 90 -8.19 -0.75 -1.07
CA TYR A 90 -9.27 -0.14 -1.84
C TYR A 90 -10.07 -1.24 -2.55
N THR A 91 -11.31 -0.91 -2.91
CA THR A 91 -12.26 -1.81 -3.54
C THR A 91 -11.66 -2.55 -4.74
N GLY A 92 -12.03 -3.81 -4.92
CA GLY A 92 -11.55 -4.60 -6.04
C GLY A 92 -10.16 -5.22 -5.84
N GLY A 93 -9.75 -5.37 -4.58
CA GLY A 93 -8.46 -6.00 -4.28
C GLY A 93 -7.26 -5.09 -4.50
N LYS A 94 -7.47 -3.79 -4.54
CA LYS A 94 -6.39 -2.83 -4.72
C LYS A 94 -5.69 -2.54 -3.41
N ILE A 95 -4.37 -2.44 -3.46
CA ILE A 95 -3.53 -2.04 -2.33
C ILE A 95 -2.75 -0.82 -2.79
N ILE A 96 -3.05 0.34 -2.21
CA ILE A 96 -2.47 1.60 -2.66
C ILE A 96 -1.36 2.00 -1.69
N ILE A 97 -0.13 2.04 -2.19
CA ILE A 97 1.02 2.48 -1.39
C ILE A 97 1.15 3.99 -1.56
N THR A 98 1.07 4.72 -0.45
CA THR A 98 0.99 6.17 -0.46
C THR A 98 2.34 6.85 -0.37
N ASN A 99 3.21 6.36 0.51
CA ASN A 99 4.53 6.94 0.75
C ASN A 99 5.42 5.95 1.46
N GLY A 100 6.71 6.14 1.32
CA GLY A 100 7.71 5.34 2.01
C GLY A 100 8.73 6.23 2.69
N PHE A 101 9.42 5.69 3.67
CA PHE A 101 10.44 6.45 4.41
C PHE A 101 11.38 5.48 5.11
N VAL A 102 12.58 5.97 5.42
CA VAL A 102 13.54 5.27 6.26
C VAL A 102 13.45 5.89 7.64
N LYS A 103 13.28 5.07 8.66
CA LYS A 103 13.16 5.61 10.01
C LYS A 103 14.32 5.18 10.89
N LYS A 104 14.63 6.02 11.88
CA LYS A 104 15.71 5.80 12.83
C LYS A 104 15.21 5.41 14.21
N LYS A 105 13.90 5.51 14.44
CA LYS A 105 13.24 5.19 15.69
C LYS A 105 12.07 4.24 15.44
N ASP A 106 11.67 3.50 16.45
CA ASP A 106 10.62 2.49 16.32
C ASP A 106 9.24 3.07 15.95
N LYS A 107 8.94 4.28 16.42
CA LYS A 107 7.65 4.89 16.16
C LYS A 107 7.58 5.51 14.77
N THR A 108 6.51 5.25 14.06
CA THR A 108 6.24 5.89 12.76
C THR A 108 5.90 7.37 13.00
N PRO A 109 6.59 8.31 12.31
CA PRO A 109 6.30 9.73 12.48
C PRO A 109 4.87 10.08 12.09
N ASP A 110 4.22 10.92 12.92
CA ASP A 110 2.86 11.38 12.63
C ASP A 110 2.74 12.08 11.29
N SER A 111 3.79 12.82 10.89
CA SER A 111 3.79 13.51 9.59
C SER A 111 3.65 12.55 8.42
N GLU A 112 4.25 11.35 8.50
CA GLU A 112 4.12 10.35 7.46
C GLU A 112 2.71 9.78 7.43
N ILE A 113 2.14 9.54 8.59
CA ILE A 113 0.76 9.02 8.69
C ILE A 113 -0.22 10.06 8.14
N GLU A 114 -0.05 11.33 8.50
CA GLU A 114 -0.90 12.41 8.00
C GLU A 114 -0.84 12.53 6.48
N MET A 115 0.36 12.38 5.92
CA MET A 115 0.54 12.38 4.47
C MET A 115 -0.21 11.22 3.82
N ALA A 116 -0.12 10.03 4.41
CA ALA A 116 -0.82 8.85 3.90
C ALA A 116 -2.34 9.04 3.94
N ILE A 117 -2.85 9.59 5.04
CA ILE A 117 -4.28 9.88 5.18
C ILE A 117 -4.76 10.85 4.10
N LYS A 118 -3.99 11.90 3.87
CA LYS A 118 -4.30 12.90 2.85
C LYS A 118 -4.32 12.31 1.45
N ARG A 119 -3.34 11.48 1.14
CA ARG A 119 -3.24 10.82 -0.16
C ARG A 119 -4.35 9.79 -0.35
N ARG A 120 -4.73 9.08 0.71
CA ARG A 120 -5.87 8.17 0.68
C ARG A 120 -7.15 8.94 0.35
N GLN A 121 -7.37 10.04 1.04
CA GLN A 121 -8.55 10.87 0.81
C GLN A 121 -8.61 11.36 -0.64
N ASP A 122 -7.50 11.84 -1.17
CA ASP A 122 -7.39 12.28 -2.55
C ASP A 122 -7.69 11.16 -3.53
N TYR A 123 -7.10 9.98 -3.30
CA TYR A 123 -7.33 8.81 -4.15
C TYR A 123 -8.81 8.43 -4.19
N ILE A 124 -9.43 8.32 -3.01
CA ILE A 124 -10.83 7.93 -2.89
C ILE A 124 -11.73 8.95 -3.57
N THR A 125 -11.49 10.23 -3.36
CA THR A 125 -12.28 11.31 -3.95
C THR A 125 -12.24 11.25 -5.48
N ARG A 126 -11.04 11.07 -6.04
CA ARG A 126 -10.89 11.00 -7.51
C ARG A 126 -11.56 9.76 -8.09
N LYS A 127 -11.45 8.61 -7.43
CA LYS A 127 -12.07 7.37 -7.90
C LYS A 127 -13.57 7.37 -7.66
N GLY A 128 -14.01 7.91 -6.52
CA GLY A 128 -15.43 8.03 -6.18
C GLY A 128 -16.19 8.90 -7.15
N ASP A 129 -15.62 10.01 -7.56
CA ASP A 129 -16.24 10.91 -8.53
C ASP A 129 -16.47 10.19 -9.85
N ARG A 130 -15.51 9.41 -10.33
CA ARG A 130 -15.68 8.60 -11.54
C ARG A 130 -16.79 7.57 -11.39
N HIS A 131 -16.85 6.94 -10.21
CA HIS A 131 -17.86 5.93 -9.95
C HIS A 131 -19.26 6.54 -9.92
N GLU A 132 -19.40 7.71 -9.32
CA GLU A 132 -20.65 8.45 -9.30
C GLU A 132 -21.11 8.82 -10.71
N ASP A 133 -20.21 9.29 -11.54
CA ASP A 133 -20.51 9.64 -12.93
C ASP A 133 -21.02 8.45 -13.72
N ILE A 134 -20.42 7.28 -13.52
CA ILE A 134 -20.85 6.04 -14.16
C ILE A 134 -22.24 5.64 -13.70
N LYS A 135 -22.55 5.80 -12.41
CA LYS A 135 -23.86 5.44 -11.85
C LYS A 135 -24.99 6.32 -12.35
N ARG A 136 -24.69 7.52 -12.77
CA ARG A 136 -25.71 8.47 -13.25
C ARG A 136 -26.10 8.23 -14.69
N ILE A 137 -25.35 7.44 -15.41
CA ILE A 137 -25.65 7.05 -16.77
C ILE A 137 -26.64 5.88 -16.74
#